data_ec731b864dd9ff17ad2de2943bed9908
#
_entry.id   ec731b864dd9ff17ad2de2943bed9908
#
_cell.length_a   1.000
_cell.length_b   1.000
_cell.length_c   1.000
_cell.angle_alpha   90.00
_cell.angle_beta   90.00
_cell.angle_gamma   90.00
#
_symmetry.space_group_name_H-M   'P 1'
#
loop_
_entity.id
_entity.type
_entity.pdbx_description
1 polymer ?
#
loop_
_entity_poly.entity_id
_entity_poly.type
_entity_poly.pdbx_seq_one_letter_code
_entity_poly.pdbx_strand_id
1 'polypeptide(L)'
;MIDHYAVLGIPRGLNLFVDDIQQRYYALSRELHPDRFMQKPEAERQRALDMSSALNDAYRTLKDPIKRAQYLLTLEGFDIGEQRSKDVPPELLEEVFELNMALEEMRGGDDSARPQLEQAEKNFTGMLSETDQQLQSLFAQYDVSQSRDVLSQIRNVLNRRKYIQNLVSEVERTLSPNPQSLVPAP
;
A
#
# COMPACT_ATOMS: atom_id res chain seq x y z
N MET A 1 12.47 -2.87 -17.41
CA MET A 1 11.22 -2.85 -16.60
C MET A 1 10.12 -2.33 -17.52
N ILE A 2 8.96 -3.00 -17.57
CA ILE A 2 7.81 -2.55 -18.37
C ILE A 2 7.16 -1.36 -17.66
N ASP A 3 6.96 -0.24 -18.38
CA ASP A 3 6.34 0.96 -17.80
C ASP A 3 4.82 0.80 -17.75
N HIS A 4 4.27 0.67 -16.55
CA HIS A 4 2.83 0.47 -16.31
C HIS A 4 1.96 1.64 -16.82
N TYR A 5 2.46 2.86 -16.77
CA TYR A 5 1.76 4.02 -17.33
C TYR A 5 1.64 3.92 -18.85
N ALA A 6 2.75 3.52 -19.51
CA ALA A 6 2.75 3.30 -20.95
C ALA A 6 1.84 2.14 -21.36
N VAL A 7 1.78 1.05 -20.58
CA VAL A 7 0.89 -0.10 -20.82
C VAL A 7 -0.58 0.31 -20.81
N LEU A 8 -0.99 1.17 -19.87
CA LEU A 8 -2.37 1.68 -19.80
C LEU A 8 -2.62 2.88 -20.73
N GLY A 9 -1.56 3.44 -21.36
CA GLY A 9 -1.68 4.63 -22.20
C GLY A 9 -2.13 5.87 -21.45
N ILE A 10 -1.66 6.04 -20.20
CA ILE A 10 -1.94 7.19 -19.34
C ILE A 10 -0.66 7.95 -19.00
N PRO A 11 -0.75 9.26 -18.72
CA PRO A 11 0.41 10.04 -18.32
C PRO A 11 0.93 9.58 -16.96
N ARG A 12 2.25 9.72 -16.75
CA ARG A 12 2.84 9.51 -15.42
C ARG A 12 2.36 10.59 -14.46
N GLY A 13 1.84 10.15 -13.32
CA GLY A 13 1.34 11.04 -12.28
C GLY A 13 0.87 10.24 -11.05
N LEU A 14 0.63 10.96 -9.98
CA LEU A 14 0.19 10.39 -8.70
C LEU A 14 -1.28 10.66 -8.40
N ASN A 15 -1.81 11.82 -8.82
CA ASN A 15 -3.20 12.21 -8.58
C ASN A 15 -4.09 11.81 -9.77
N LEU A 16 -4.19 10.49 -10.01
CA LEU A 16 -4.99 9.91 -11.08
C LEU A 16 -6.34 9.43 -10.56
N PHE A 17 -7.39 9.65 -11.34
CA PHE A 17 -8.72 9.12 -11.04
C PHE A 17 -8.78 7.61 -11.29
N VAL A 18 -9.22 6.86 -10.30
CA VAL A 18 -9.30 5.39 -10.37
C VAL A 18 -10.25 4.94 -11.49
N ASP A 19 -11.35 5.67 -11.71
CA ASP A 19 -12.32 5.38 -12.77
C ASP A 19 -11.70 5.47 -14.17
N ASP A 20 -10.81 6.45 -14.42
CA ASP A 20 -10.12 6.58 -15.71
C ASP A 20 -9.17 5.39 -15.93
N ILE A 21 -8.43 5.00 -14.90
CA ILE A 21 -7.55 3.84 -14.93
C ILE A 21 -8.36 2.57 -15.24
N GLN A 22 -9.51 2.43 -14.60
CA GLN A 22 -10.41 1.28 -14.77
C GLN A 22 -11.03 1.23 -16.16
N GLN A 23 -11.48 2.37 -16.70
CA GLN A 23 -12.01 2.44 -18.06
C GLN A 23 -10.97 2.05 -19.10
N ARG A 24 -9.73 2.56 -18.96
CA ARG A 24 -8.59 2.20 -19.82
C ARG A 24 -8.29 0.71 -19.76
N TYR A 25 -8.22 0.17 -18.54
CA TYR A 25 -8.00 -1.26 -18.34
C TYR A 25 -9.05 -2.11 -19.05
N TYR A 26 -10.35 -1.82 -18.89
CA TYR A 26 -11.40 -2.59 -19.54
C TYR A 26 -11.38 -2.48 -21.06
N ALA A 27 -11.07 -1.31 -21.61
CA ALA A 27 -10.94 -1.13 -23.04
C ALA A 27 -9.83 -2.02 -23.62
N LEU A 28 -8.62 -1.94 -23.04
CA LEU A 28 -7.46 -2.73 -23.46
C LEU A 28 -7.64 -4.23 -23.20
N SER A 29 -8.27 -4.62 -22.09
CA SER A 29 -8.56 -6.02 -21.77
C SER A 29 -9.48 -6.69 -22.81
N ARG A 30 -10.45 -5.95 -23.36
CA ARG A 30 -11.29 -6.46 -24.46
C ARG A 30 -10.51 -6.65 -25.74
N GLU A 31 -9.54 -5.76 -26.03
CA GLU A 31 -8.68 -5.87 -27.23
C GLU A 31 -7.72 -7.05 -27.14
N LEU A 32 -7.17 -7.31 -25.96
CA LEU A 32 -6.19 -8.36 -25.68
C LEU A 32 -6.82 -9.69 -25.25
N HIS A 33 -8.15 -9.82 -25.31
CA HIS A 33 -8.82 -11.04 -24.84
C HIS A 33 -8.35 -12.26 -25.62
N PRO A 34 -7.98 -13.37 -24.94
CA PRO A 34 -7.44 -14.58 -25.59
C PRO A 34 -8.29 -15.12 -26.74
N ASP A 35 -9.61 -15.05 -26.64
CA ASP A 35 -10.53 -15.54 -27.67
C ASP A 35 -10.32 -14.86 -29.04
N ARG A 36 -9.87 -13.61 -29.05
CA ARG A 36 -9.59 -12.87 -30.30
C ARG A 36 -8.35 -13.39 -31.02
N PHE A 37 -7.49 -14.11 -30.30
CA PHE A 37 -6.21 -14.63 -30.78
C PHE A 37 -6.22 -16.14 -31.00
N MET A 38 -7.33 -16.86 -30.72
CA MET A 38 -7.39 -18.31 -30.81
C MET A 38 -7.00 -18.88 -32.19
N GLN A 39 -7.33 -18.14 -33.26
CA GLN A 39 -7.03 -18.52 -34.63
C GLN A 39 -5.75 -17.89 -35.18
N LYS A 40 -5.00 -17.17 -34.34
CA LYS A 40 -3.76 -16.49 -34.72
C LYS A 40 -2.56 -17.43 -34.55
N PRO A 41 -1.42 -17.14 -35.25
CA PRO A 41 -0.16 -17.85 -35.07
C PRO A 41 0.26 -17.87 -33.59
N GLU A 42 0.98 -18.92 -33.19
CA GLU A 42 1.45 -19.12 -31.80
C GLU A 42 2.17 -17.87 -31.25
N ALA A 43 3.04 -17.26 -32.06
CA ALA A 43 3.79 -16.07 -31.64
C ALA A 43 2.89 -14.85 -31.35
N GLU A 44 1.74 -14.71 -32.05
CA GLU A 44 0.78 -13.64 -31.79
C GLU A 44 -0.04 -13.95 -30.53
N ARG A 45 -0.42 -15.21 -30.32
CA ARG A 45 -1.10 -15.65 -29.09
C ARG A 45 -0.25 -15.41 -27.86
N GLN A 46 1.04 -15.78 -27.91
CA GLN A 46 1.96 -15.57 -26.81
C GLN A 46 2.13 -14.08 -26.50
N ARG A 47 2.30 -13.23 -27.51
CA ARG A 47 2.38 -11.76 -27.32
C ARG A 47 1.12 -11.21 -26.66
N ALA A 48 -0.07 -11.68 -27.07
CA ALA A 48 -1.33 -11.22 -26.48
C ALA A 48 -1.43 -11.64 -24.99
N LEU A 49 -0.97 -12.83 -24.63
CA LEU A 49 -0.90 -13.28 -23.24
C LEU A 49 0.07 -12.46 -22.41
N ASP A 50 1.27 -12.19 -22.94
CA ASP A 50 2.28 -11.37 -22.26
C ASP A 50 1.77 -9.94 -22.03
N MET A 51 1.12 -9.35 -23.04
CA MET A 51 0.52 -8.02 -22.93
C MET A 51 -0.66 -8.00 -21.96
N SER A 52 -1.49 -9.04 -21.95
CA SER A 52 -2.60 -9.15 -20.98
C SER A 52 -2.08 -9.27 -19.54
N SER A 53 -1.01 -10.02 -19.32
CA SER A 53 -0.36 -10.11 -18.01
C SER A 53 0.20 -8.75 -17.58
N ALA A 54 0.94 -8.07 -18.45
CA ALA A 54 1.48 -6.74 -18.19
C ALA A 54 0.36 -5.71 -17.91
N LEU A 55 -0.77 -5.80 -18.61
CA LEU A 55 -1.94 -4.95 -18.38
C LEU A 55 -2.55 -5.18 -16.99
N ASN A 56 -2.67 -6.44 -16.58
CA ASN A 56 -3.18 -6.78 -15.24
C ASN A 56 -2.27 -6.25 -14.14
N ASP A 57 -0.95 -6.38 -14.29
CA ASP A 57 0.02 -5.87 -13.32
C ASP A 57 0.00 -4.34 -13.26
N ALA A 58 -0.07 -3.67 -14.42
CA ALA A 58 -0.21 -2.23 -14.49
C ALA A 58 -1.48 -1.74 -13.77
N TYR A 59 -2.62 -2.39 -14.02
CA TYR A 59 -3.86 -2.04 -13.36
C TYR A 59 -3.80 -2.24 -11.83
N ARG A 60 -3.30 -3.39 -11.36
CA ARG A 60 -3.17 -3.65 -9.90
C ARG A 60 -2.26 -2.65 -9.20
N THR A 61 -1.22 -2.22 -9.88
CA THR A 61 -0.26 -1.26 -9.33
C THR A 61 -0.83 0.15 -9.34
N LEU A 62 -1.37 0.60 -10.47
CA LEU A 62 -1.73 2.01 -10.65
C LEU A 62 -3.09 2.39 -10.07
N LYS A 63 -4.03 1.45 -9.88
CA LYS A 63 -5.31 1.74 -9.23
C LYS A 63 -5.19 2.07 -7.75
N ASP A 64 -4.18 1.54 -7.07
CA ASP A 64 -3.93 1.78 -5.66
C ASP A 64 -2.98 2.97 -5.51
N PRO A 65 -3.37 4.07 -4.85
CA PRO A 65 -2.55 5.28 -4.77
C PRO A 65 -1.21 5.06 -4.06
N ILE A 66 -1.16 4.17 -3.06
CA ILE A 66 0.08 3.85 -2.33
C ILE A 66 1.03 3.04 -3.21
N LYS A 67 0.53 1.98 -3.87
CA LYS A 67 1.33 1.18 -4.81
C LYS A 67 1.80 1.99 -6.00
N ARG A 68 0.95 2.88 -6.51
CA ARG A 68 1.28 3.81 -7.59
C ARG A 68 2.42 4.74 -7.18
N ALA A 69 2.38 5.31 -5.97
CA ALA A 69 3.45 6.18 -5.47
C ALA A 69 4.76 5.40 -5.27
N GLN A 70 4.72 4.21 -4.70
CA GLN A 70 5.88 3.33 -4.58
C GLN A 70 6.47 2.98 -5.95
N TYR A 71 5.62 2.64 -6.91
CA TYR A 71 6.05 2.33 -8.27
C TYR A 71 6.72 3.54 -8.95
N LEU A 72 6.13 4.74 -8.84
CA LEU A 72 6.73 5.95 -9.39
C LEU A 72 8.08 6.26 -8.75
N LEU A 73 8.20 6.14 -7.43
CA LEU A 73 9.47 6.28 -6.73
C LEU A 73 10.54 5.32 -7.27
N THR A 74 10.17 4.06 -7.54
CA THR A 74 11.08 3.08 -8.14
C THR A 74 11.50 3.50 -9.54
N LEU A 75 10.57 3.99 -10.38
CA LEU A 75 10.90 4.51 -11.72
C LEU A 75 11.86 5.69 -11.68
N GLU A 76 11.73 6.54 -10.66
CA GLU A 76 12.59 7.73 -10.45
C GLU A 76 13.89 7.39 -9.70
N GLY A 77 14.18 6.09 -9.50
CA GLY A 77 15.42 5.61 -8.91
C GLY A 77 15.55 5.83 -7.41
N PHE A 78 14.42 6.02 -6.71
CA PHE A 78 14.42 6.01 -5.25
C PHE A 78 14.46 4.56 -4.76
N ASP A 79 15.35 4.29 -3.82
CA ASP A 79 15.31 3.04 -3.07
C ASP A 79 14.11 3.10 -2.11
N ILE A 80 13.12 2.23 -2.38
CA ILE A 80 11.98 1.99 -1.50
C ILE A 80 12.33 0.83 -0.56
N GLY A 81 13.57 0.36 -0.65
CA GLY A 81 14.10 -0.74 0.15
C GLY A 81 13.72 -0.55 1.61
N GLU A 82 13.53 -1.65 2.28
CA GLU A 82 13.24 -1.74 3.69
C GLU A 82 14.14 -0.79 4.48
N GLN A 83 13.68 0.44 4.64
CA GLN A 83 14.15 1.21 5.77
C GLN A 83 13.90 0.25 6.93
N ARG A 84 14.99 -0.16 7.58
CA ARG A 84 14.94 -1.17 8.62
C ARG A 84 13.77 -0.80 9.51
N SER A 85 12.72 -1.62 9.45
CA SER A 85 11.47 -1.42 10.19
C SER A 85 11.67 -1.41 11.73
N LYS A 86 12.91 -1.31 12.15
CA LYS A 86 13.35 -1.29 13.54
C LYS A 86 13.61 0.11 14.08
N ASP A 87 13.75 1.13 13.22
CA ASP A 87 13.99 2.49 13.70
C ASP A 87 12.62 3.14 13.91
N VAL A 88 12.22 3.23 15.17
CA VAL A 88 11.02 3.97 15.59
C VAL A 88 11.19 5.43 15.17
N PRO A 89 10.25 6.03 14.43
CA PRO A 89 10.28 7.45 14.17
C PRO A 89 10.36 8.21 15.50
N PRO A 90 11.29 9.19 15.66
CA PRO A 90 11.49 9.87 16.94
C PRO A 90 10.21 10.47 17.53
N GLU A 91 9.29 10.91 16.67
CA GLU A 91 8.00 11.46 17.04
C GLU A 91 6.97 10.43 17.55
N LEU A 92 7.25 9.14 17.44
CA LEU A 92 6.37 8.04 17.88
C LEU A 92 6.98 7.24 19.04
N LEU A 93 8.09 7.68 19.60
CA LEU A 93 8.83 6.90 20.61
C LEU A 93 8.00 6.67 21.88
N GLU A 94 7.26 7.67 22.34
CA GLU A 94 6.46 7.60 23.57
C GLU A 94 5.27 6.66 23.35
N GLU A 95 4.50 6.86 22.29
CA GLU A 95 3.33 6.04 21.95
C GLU A 95 3.69 4.57 21.71
N VAL A 96 4.84 4.34 21.05
CA VAL A 96 5.34 2.98 20.79
C VAL A 96 5.79 2.30 22.09
N PHE A 97 6.41 3.05 22.99
CA PHE A 97 6.80 2.51 24.30
C PHE A 97 5.58 2.10 25.13
N GLU A 98 4.58 2.98 25.24
CA GLU A 98 3.32 2.68 25.94
C GLU A 98 2.58 1.49 25.31
N LEU A 99 2.53 1.45 23.97
CA LEU A 99 1.94 0.33 23.25
C LEU A 99 2.65 -0.98 23.57
N ASN A 100 3.98 -1.01 23.56
CA ASN A 100 4.73 -2.24 23.83
C ASN A 100 4.50 -2.75 25.25
N MET A 101 4.39 -1.86 26.24
CA MET A 101 4.03 -2.25 27.62
C MET A 101 2.65 -2.91 27.67
N ALA A 102 1.64 -2.28 27.08
CA ALA A 102 0.28 -2.82 27.04
C ALA A 102 0.19 -4.16 26.29
N LEU A 103 0.97 -4.33 25.20
CA LEU A 103 1.07 -5.59 24.47
C LEU A 103 1.70 -6.71 25.30
N GLU A 104 2.72 -6.40 26.10
CA GLU A 104 3.35 -7.38 27.00
C GLU A 104 2.40 -7.81 28.12
N GLU A 105 1.68 -6.87 28.73
CA GLU A 105 0.66 -7.15 29.74
C GLU A 105 -0.44 -8.09 29.20
N MET A 106 -1.00 -7.77 28.04
CA MET A 106 -1.99 -8.63 27.37
C MET A 106 -1.45 -10.02 27.05
N ARG A 107 -0.22 -10.13 26.58
CA ARG A 107 0.44 -11.43 26.29
C ARG A 107 0.69 -12.23 27.57
N GLY A 108 0.90 -11.54 28.70
CA GLY A 108 1.01 -12.13 30.02
C GLY A 108 -0.34 -12.59 30.62
N GLY A 109 -1.45 -12.34 29.92
CA GLY A 109 -2.81 -12.72 30.38
C GLY A 109 -3.49 -11.65 31.23
N ASP A 110 -2.97 -10.43 31.27
CA ASP A 110 -3.59 -9.32 31.98
C ASP A 110 -4.52 -8.53 31.02
N ASP A 111 -5.82 -8.91 31.09
CA ASP A 111 -6.85 -8.26 30.27
C ASP A 111 -7.13 -6.79 30.67
N SER A 112 -6.55 -6.31 31.78
CA SER A 112 -6.71 -4.91 32.20
C SER A 112 -6.06 -3.91 31.23
N ALA A 113 -5.08 -4.34 30.40
CA ALA A 113 -4.46 -3.55 29.36
C ALA A 113 -5.31 -3.37 28.09
N ARG A 114 -6.42 -4.11 27.94
CA ARG A 114 -7.30 -4.04 26.76
C ARG A 114 -7.76 -2.62 26.42
N PRO A 115 -8.28 -1.79 27.35
CA PRO A 115 -8.70 -0.43 27.03
C PRO A 115 -7.56 0.46 26.51
N GLN A 116 -6.33 0.22 26.96
CA GLN A 116 -5.14 0.94 26.49
C GLN A 116 -4.81 0.57 25.04
N LEU A 117 -4.91 -0.72 24.68
CA LEU A 117 -4.72 -1.19 23.31
C LEU A 117 -5.80 -0.67 22.35
N GLU A 118 -7.07 -0.65 22.78
CA GLU A 118 -8.18 -0.07 22.00
C GLU A 118 -7.99 1.44 21.77
N GLN A 119 -7.45 2.15 22.77
CA GLN A 119 -7.12 3.57 22.61
C GLN A 119 -5.93 3.77 21.67
N ALA A 120 -4.89 2.94 21.76
CA ALA A 120 -3.73 2.96 20.87
C ALA A 120 -4.13 2.68 19.42
N GLU A 121 -5.01 1.68 19.18
CA GLU A 121 -5.56 1.39 17.86
C GLU A 121 -6.24 2.62 17.25
N LYS A 122 -7.09 3.28 18.03
CA LYS A 122 -7.79 4.49 17.60
C LYS A 122 -6.83 5.64 17.27
N ASN A 123 -5.80 5.85 18.11
CA ASN A 123 -4.80 6.88 17.92
C ASN A 123 -3.99 6.62 16.63
N PHE A 124 -3.47 5.40 16.45
CA PHE A 124 -2.69 5.04 15.26
C PHE A 124 -3.54 5.04 13.98
N THR A 125 -4.81 4.67 14.05
CA THR A 125 -5.74 4.79 12.92
C THR A 125 -5.96 6.25 12.54
N GLY A 126 -6.07 7.15 13.52
CA GLY A 126 -6.10 8.59 13.30
C GLY A 126 -4.84 9.09 12.58
N MET A 127 -3.65 8.68 13.06
CA MET A 127 -2.36 9.03 12.44
C MET A 127 -2.23 8.50 11.00
N LEU A 128 -2.79 7.30 10.70
CA LEU A 128 -2.85 6.80 9.32
C LEU A 128 -3.68 7.72 8.43
N SER A 129 -4.83 8.15 8.90
CA SER A 129 -5.71 9.07 8.15
C SER A 129 -5.01 10.40 7.85
N GLU A 130 -4.32 10.98 8.84
CA GLU A 130 -3.52 12.20 8.65
C GLU A 130 -2.40 11.99 7.63
N THR A 131 -1.71 10.84 7.72
CA THR A 131 -0.65 10.47 6.78
C THR A 131 -1.18 10.32 5.36
N ASP A 132 -2.37 9.74 5.19
CA ASP A 132 -3.04 9.60 3.89
C ASP A 132 -3.44 10.96 3.30
N GLN A 133 -3.93 11.90 4.11
CA GLN A 133 -4.21 13.27 3.69
C GLN A 133 -2.94 14.02 3.27
N GLN A 134 -1.84 13.84 4.02
CA GLN A 134 -0.54 14.41 3.67
C GLN A 134 -0.03 13.86 2.33
N LEU A 135 -0.16 12.56 2.09
CA LEU A 135 0.19 11.94 0.80
C LEU A 135 -0.62 12.53 -0.35
N GLN A 136 -1.93 12.70 -0.19
CA GLN A 136 -2.77 13.30 -1.24
C GLN A 136 -2.31 14.70 -1.61
N SER A 137 -1.96 15.53 -0.62
CA SER A 137 -1.43 16.87 -0.86
C SER A 137 -0.09 16.82 -1.61
N LEU A 138 0.82 15.94 -1.20
CA LEU A 138 2.11 15.76 -1.86
C LEU A 138 1.98 15.20 -3.28
N PHE A 139 1.00 14.33 -3.55
CA PHE A 139 0.72 13.82 -4.89
C PHE A 139 0.30 14.96 -5.84
N ALA A 140 -0.62 15.81 -5.39
CA ALA A 140 -1.03 16.97 -6.17
C ALA A 140 0.14 17.94 -6.41
N GLN A 141 0.98 18.17 -5.40
CA GLN A 141 2.16 19.02 -5.50
C GLN A 141 3.19 18.45 -6.47
N TYR A 142 3.40 17.12 -6.44
CA TYR A 142 4.33 16.46 -7.36
C TYR A 142 3.85 16.58 -8.81
N ASP A 143 2.59 16.32 -9.08
CA ASP A 143 2.05 16.34 -10.44
C ASP A 143 2.20 17.72 -11.11
N VAL A 144 2.21 18.80 -10.31
CA VAL A 144 2.47 20.15 -10.81
C VAL A 144 3.96 20.46 -10.94
N SER A 145 4.76 20.09 -9.92
CA SER A 145 6.16 20.55 -9.82
C SER A 145 7.17 19.60 -10.47
N GLN A 146 6.85 18.31 -10.54
CA GLN A 146 7.76 17.21 -10.92
C GLN A 146 9.07 17.21 -10.11
N SER A 147 9.00 17.75 -8.89
CA SER A 147 10.18 17.98 -8.05
C SER A 147 10.66 16.69 -7.39
N ARG A 148 11.98 16.45 -7.47
CA ARG A 148 12.62 15.33 -6.77
C ARG A 148 12.55 15.47 -5.25
N ASP A 149 12.51 16.69 -4.72
CA ASP A 149 12.37 16.94 -3.28
C ASP A 149 10.99 16.52 -2.78
N VAL A 150 9.92 16.74 -3.58
CA VAL A 150 8.59 16.26 -3.26
C VAL A 150 8.53 14.73 -3.25
N LEU A 151 9.21 14.06 -4.19
CA LEU A 151 9.34 12.59 -4.17
C LEU A 151 10.05 12.09 -2.91
N SER A 152 11.07 12.80 -2.46
CA SER A 152 11.75 12.47 -1.20
C SER A 152 10.82 12.58 0.00
N GLN A 153 9.98 13.62 0.05
CA GLN A 153 8.96 13.78 1.09
C GLN A 153 7.92 12.65 1.02
N ILE A 154 7.41 12.31 -0.17
CA ILE A 154 6.48 11.20 -0.38
C ILE A 154 7.08 9.89 0.15
N ARG A 155 8.35 9.60 -0.17
CA ARG A 155 9.04 8.41 0.34
C ARG A 155 9.06 8.37 1.87
N ASN A 156 9.39 9.49 2.52
CA ASN A 156 9.46 9.56 3.98
C ASN A 156 8.08 9.34 4.62
N VAL A 157 7.04 9.95 4.06
CA VAL A 157 5.65 9.78 4.52
C VAL A 157 5.16 8.34 4.30
N LEU A 158 5.50 7.70 3.17
CA LEU A 158 5.18 6.29 2.92
C LEU A 158 5.85 5.34 3.92
N ASN A 159 7.10 5.63 4.31
CA ASN A 159 7.81 4.85 5.31
C ASN A 159 7.15 4.99 6.70
N ARG A 160 6.83 6.21 7.10
CA ARG A 160 6.08 6.48 8.34
C ARG A 160 4.72 5.77 8.33
N ARG A 161 3.99 5.87 7.23
CA ARG A 161 2.70 5.19 7.04
C ARG A 161 2.82 3.68 7.22
N LYS A 162 3.81 3.05 6.58
CA LYS A 162 4.06 1.62 6.70
C LYS A 162 4.34 1.23 8.15
N TYR A 163 5.12 2.03 8.86
CA TYR A 163 5.42 1.80 10.27
C TYR A 163 4.16 1.82 11.13
N ILE A 164 3.34 2.89 11.02
CA ILE A 164 2.08 3.01 11.76
C ILE A 164 1.11 1.88 11.40
N GLN A 165 1.01 1.51 10.12
CA GLN A 165 0.17 0.39 9.68
C GLN A 165 0.56 -0.94 10.35
N ASN A 166 1.86 -1.18 10.55
CA ASN A 166 2.34 -2.36 11.24
C ASN A 166 1.92 -2.35 12.72
N LEU A 167 1.96 -1.20 13.39
CA LEU A 167 1.50 -1.05 14.77
C LEU A 167 -0.01 -1.33 14.88
N VAL A 168 -0.82 -0.75 14.01
CA VAL A 168 -2.27 -1.03 13.97
C VAL A 168 -2.52 -2.53 13.80
N SER A 169 -1.87 -3.17 12.83
CA SER A 169 -2.04 -4.59 12.57
C SER A 169 -1.60 -5.48 13.74
N GLU A 170 -0.62 -5.05 14.52
CA GLU A 170 -0.17 -5.76 15.72
C GLU A 170 -1.21 -5.67 16.84
N VAL A 171 -1.78 -4.48 17.06
CA VAL A 171 -2.84 -4.26 18.04
C VAL A 171 -4.10 -5.05 17.68
N GLU A 172 -4.58 -4.94 16.43
CA GLU A 172 -5.74 -5.67 15.92
C GLU A 172 -5.60 -7.18 16.14
N ARG A 173 -4.41 -7.74 15.84
CA ARG A 173 -4.11 -9.15 16.04
C ARG A 173 -4.16 -9.55 17.52
N THR A 174 -3.71 -8.67 18.42
CA THR A 174 -3.70 -8.93 19.87
C THR A 174 -5.10 -8.81 20.46
N LEU A 175 -5.91 -7.86 19.99
CA LEU A 175 -7.30 -7.67 20.43
C LEU A 175 -8.27 -8.71 19.86
N SER A 176 -7.93 -9.33 18.74
CA SER A 176 -8.77 -10.37 18.12
C SER A 176 -8.86 -11.59 19.04
N PRO A 177 -10.05 -12.17 19.26
CA PRO A 177 -10.20 -13.36 20.10
C PRO A 177 -9.38 -14.51 19.51
N ASN A 178 -8.55 -15.13 20.34
CA ASN A 178 -7.75 -16.28 19.96
C ASN A 178 -8.69 -17.44 19.54
N PRO A 179 -8.64 -17.94 18.31
CA PRO A 179 -9.53 -19.04 17.89
C PRO A 179 -9.32 -20.34 18.68
N GLN A 180 -8.26 -20.45 19.48
CA GLN A 180 -7.99 -21.62 20.33
C GLN A 180 -8.77 -21.62 21.66
N SER A 181 -9.44 -20.52 22.03
CA SER A 181 -10.27 -20.46 23.24
C SER A 181 -11.70 -21.00 23.04
N LEU A 182 -12.05 -21.45 21.85
CA LEU A 182 -13.38 -21.98 21.49
C LEU A 182 -13.46 -23.52 21.46
N VAL A 183 -12.45 -24.22 21.94
CA VAL A 183 -12.56 -25.68 22.15
C VAL A 183 -13.24 -25.90 23.50
N PRO A 184 -14.52 -26.35 23.54
CA PRO A 184 -15.11 -26.79 24.80
C PRO A 184 -14.31 -27.97 25.29
N ALA A 185 -13.95 -27.93 26.58
CA ALA A 185 -13.34 -29.06 27.26
C ALA A 185 -14.25 -30.29 27.16
N PRO A 186 -13.68 -31.48 27.02
CA PRO A 186 -14.41 -32.74 26.88
C PRO A 186 -15.24 -33.12 28.11
#